data_ab895251bc78d98a612edfa778787d00
#
_entry.id   ab895251bc78d98a612edfa778787d00
#
_cell.length_a   1.000
_cell.length_b   1.000
_cell.length_c   1.000
_cell.angle_alpha   90.00
_cell.angle_beta   90.00
_cell.angle_gamma   90.00
#
_symmetry.space_group_name_H-M   'P 1'
#
loop_
_entity.id
_entity.type
_entity.pdbx_description
1 polymer ?
#
loop_
_entity_poly.entity_id
_entity_poly.type
_entity_poly.pdbx_seq_one_letter_code
_entity_poly.pdbx_strand_id
1 'polypeptide(L)'
;AINFLEENGAYEDVDYVSYDVLGDVVCGGFAMPIRENKAQEIYIVMSGEMMALFAANNIAKGILKYAGTGGVRLGGLICNERQTDRELDLAETLAKRINTQMIHFVPRDNIVQHAELRRQTVIQYKPDSNQAAEYRQLATKIHANGGKGTIPTPITMEELEDLLLEFGIMKSDDQALAELEAKEAARA
;
A
#
# COMPACT_ATOMS: atom_id res chain seq x y z
N ALA A 1 -13.18 -4.72 19.94
CA ALA A 1 -12.19 -3.66 20.20
C ALA A 1 -12.77 -2.28 19.87
N ILE A 2 -13.30 -2.03 18.66
CA ILE A 2 -13.83 -0.70 18.24
C ILE A 2 -14.94 -0.24 19.17
N ASN A 3 -15.99 -1.06 19.40
CA ASN A 3 -17.11 -0.72 20.29
C ASN A 3 -16.65 -0.41 21.71
N PHE A 4 -15.64 -1.15 22.21
CA PHE A 4 -15.07 -0.87 23.53
C PHE A 4 -14.41 0.51 23.58
N LEU A 5 -13.72 0.93 22.53
CA LEU A 5 -13.10 2.26 22.45
C LEU A 5 -14.17 3.35 22.41
N GLU A 6 -15.26 3.15 21.65
CA GLU A 6 -16.38 4.09 21.60
C GLU A 6 -17.07 4.22 22.96
N GLU A 7 -17.41 3.10 23.58
CA GLU A 7 -18.07 3.06 24.90
C GLU A 7 -17.25 3.75 26.00
N ASN A 8 -15.92 3.83 25.81
CA ASN A 8 -15.00 4.49 26.75
C ASN A 8 -14.56 5.89 26.29
N GLY A 9 -15.25 6.50 25.33
CA GLY A 9 -14.98 7.88 24.90
C GLY A 9 -13.65 8.10 24.18
N ALA A 10 -13.04 7.03 23.61
CA ALA A 10 -11.73 7.14 22.95
C ALA A 10 -11.75 8.03 21.70
N TYR A 11 -12.93 8.34 21.17
CA TYR A 11 -13.12 9.18 19.98
C TYR A 11 -13.60 10.61 20.33
N GLU A 12 -13.75 10.91 21.60
CA GLU A 12 -14.11 12.26 22.04
C GLU A 12 -12.92 13.19 21.93
N ASP A 13 -13.13 14.41 21.48
CA ASP A 13 -12.11 15.46 21.34
C ASP A 13 -10.90 15.11 20.47
N VAL A 14 -11.07 14.22 19.47
CA VAL A 14 -10.04 13.89 18.47
C VAL A 14 -10.45 14.39 17.09
N ASP A 15 -9.51 15.02 16.39
CA ASP A 15 -9.72 15.50 15.01
C ASP A 15 -9.55 14.40 13.98
N TYR A 16 -8.84 13.32 14.31
CA TYR A 16 -8.48 12.26 13.38
C TYR A 16 -8.36 10.90 14.06
N VAL A 17 -8.93 9.90 13.43
CA VAL A 17 -8.81 8.49 13.87
C VAL A 17 -8.19 7.67 12.74
N SER A 18 -7.09 7.01 13.05
CA SER A 18 -6.43 6.09 12.11
C SER A 18 -6.50 4.67 12.65
N TYR A 19 -6.95 3.75 11.81
CA TYR A 19 -6.96 2.32 12.08
C TYR A 19 -5.79 1.67 11.34
N ASP A 20 -4.79 1.20 12.08
CA ASP A 20 -3.72 0.37 11.51
C ASP A 20 -4.21 -1.07 11.42
N VAL A 21 -4.37 -1.56 10.19
CA VAL A 21 -4.94 -2.87 9.90
C VAL A 21 -3.95 -3.71 9.13
N LEU A 22 -3.76 -4.95 9.56
CA LEU A 22 -2.91 -5.91 8.85
C LEU A 22 -3.40 -6.10 7.41
N GLY A 23 -2.47 -6.07 6.46
CA GLY A 23 -2.74 -6.22 5.02
C GLY A 23 -3.19 -7.62 4.60
N ASP A 24 -3.15 -8.59 5.51
CA ASP A 24 -3.63 -9.95 5.25
C ASP A 24 -5.16 -9.99 5.35
N VAL A 25 -5.77 -9.75 4.23
CA VAL A 25 -7.22 -9.46 4.02
C VAL A 25 -8.12 -10.65 4.33
N VAL A 26 -7.58 -11.81 4.61
CA VAL A 26 -8.35 -13.05 4.80
C VAL A 26 -9.11 -13.06 6.12
N CYS A 27 -8.76 -12.22 7.06
CA CYS A 27 -9.42 -12.15 8.37
C CYS A 27 -10.57 -11.15 8.36
N GLY A 28 -11.76 -11.58 8.78
CA GLY A 28 -12.94 -10.74 8.93
C GLY A 28 -12.75 -9.45 9.77
N GLY A 29 -11.59 -9.29 10.42
CA GLY A 29 -11.19 -8.09 11.16
C GLY A 29 -10.92 -6.86 10.27
N PHE A 30 -10.42 -7.03 9.05
CA PHE A 30 -10.23 -5.94 8.10
C PHE A 30 -11.56 -5.26 7.73
N ALA A 31 -12.60 -6.05 7.60
CA ALA A 31 -13.91 -5.53 7.19
C ALA A 31 -14.65 -4.79 8.31
N MET A 32 -14.22 -4.91 9.57
CA MET A 32 -14.96 -4.32 10.69
C MET A 32 -15.05 -2.79 10.63
N PRO A 33 -13.96 -2.03 10.48
CA PRO A 33 -14.04 -0.58 10.37
C PRO A 33 -14.84 -0.11 9.15
N ILE A 34 -14.79 -0.89 8.07
CA ILE A 34 -15.53 -0.62 6.84
C ILE A 34 -17.02 -0.94 7.01
N ARG A 35 -17.34 -2.11 7.54
CA ARG A 35 -18.73 -2.57 7.72
C ARG A 35 -19.50 -1.72 8.70
N GLU A 36 -18.84 -1.21 9.72
CA GLU A 36 -19.45 -0.35 10.73
C GLU A 36 -19.38 1.14 10.35
N ASN A 37 -18.98 1.43 9.10
CA ASN A 37 -18.88 2.80 8.57
C ASN A 37 -18.00 3.74 9.43
N LYS A 38 -16.95 3.16 10.06
CA LYS A 38 -16.01 3.90 10.91
C LYS A 38 -14.82 4.44 10.11
N ALA A 39 -14.43 3.75 9.02
CA ALA A 39 -13.40 4.20 8.10
C ALA A 39 -14.04 4.69 6.80
N GLN A 40 -13.83 5.95 6.46
CA GLN A 40 -14.34 6.56 5.23
C GLN A 40 -13.35 6.42 4.08
N GLU A 41 -12.06 6.48 4.38
CA GLU A 41 -10.98 6.37 3.40
C GLU A 41 -9.98 5.29 3.82
N ILE A 42 -9.49 4.56 2.84
CA ILE A 42 -8.46 3.54 3.01
C ILE A 42 -7.25 3.93 2.19
N TYR A 43 -6.09 3.92 2.81
CA TYR A 43 -4.80 4.05 2.16
C TYR A 43 -4.09 2.71 2.21
N ILE A 44 -3.66 2.20 1.05
CA ILE A 44 -2.95 0.92 0.97
C ILE A 44 -1.46 1.20 0.98
N VAL A 45 -0.77 0.71 2.02
CA VAL A 45 0.69 0.74 2.07
C VAL A 45 1.23 -0.53 1.43
N MET A 46 2.08 -0.39 0.45
CA MET A 46 2.65 -1.47 -0.34
C MET A 46 4.11 -1.21 -0.70
N SER A 47 4.77 -2.18 -1.30
CA SER A 47 6.08 -2.06 -1.96
C SER A 47 5.96 -2.50 -3.42
N GLY A 48 7.06 -2.40 -4.19
CA GLY A 48 7.13 -2.90 -5.56
C GLY A 48 7.28 -4.42 -5.69
N GLU A 49 7.29 -5.15 -4.58
CA GLU A 49 7.38 -6.61 -4.60
C GLU A 49 6.08 -7.24 -5.09
N MET A 50 6.17 -8.29 -5.92
CA MET A 50 5.00 -8.98 -6.52
C MET A 50 3.90 -9.29 -5.49
N MET A 51 4.27 -9.84 -4.33
CA MET A 51 3.29 -10.21 -3.30
C MET A 51 2.61 -8.99 -2.67
N ALA A 52 3.31 -7.84 -2.59
CA ALA A 52 2.73 -6.60 -2.09
C ALA A 52 1.72 -6.01 -3.11
N LEU A 53 2.03 -6.09 -4.41
CA LEU A 53 1.11 -5.69 -5.49
C LEU A 53 -0.15 -6.56 -5.48
N PHE A 54 0.03 -7.89 -5.36
CA PHE A 54 -1.08 -8.83 -5.24
C PHE A 54 -1.97 -8.54 -4.03
N ALA A 55 -1.36 -8.31 -2.86
CA ALA A 55 -2.08 -7.97 -1.64
C ALA A 55 -2.85 -6.64 -1.80
N ALA A 56 -2.22 -5.61 -2.38
CA ALA A 56 -2.85 -4.32 -2.66
C ALA A 56 -4.09 -4.47 -3.55
N ASN A 57 -3.99 -5.27 -4.63
CA ASN A 57 -5.11 -5.55 -5.50
C ASN A 57 -6.25 -6.31 -4.79
N ASN A 58 -5.93 -7.24 -3.90
CA ASN A 58 -6.93 -7.96 -3.11
C ASN A 58 -7.62 -7.04 -2.08
N ILE A 59 -6.89 -6.11 -1.48
CA ILE A 59 -7.48 -5.07 -0.62
C ILE A 59 -8.44 -4.21 -1.45
N ALA A 60 -8.05 -3.81 -2.66
CA ALA A 60 -8.90 -3.07 -3.58
C ALA A 60 -10.21 -3.82 -3.91
N LYS A 61 -10.15 -5.16 -4.11
CA LYS A 61 -11.35 -6.02 -4.26
C LYS A 61 -12.24 -5.95 -3.02
N GLY A 62 -11.63 -5.96 -1.83
CA GLY A 62 -12.35 -5.80 -0.57
C GLY A 62 -13.06 -4.46 -0.47
N ILE A 63 -12.39 -3.36 -0.81
CA ILE A 63 -12.96 -2.02 -0.81
C ILE A 63 -14.12 -1.93 -1.80
N LEU A 64 -13.96 -2.42 -3.02
CA LEU A 64 -15.02 -2.43 -4.04
C LEU A 64 -16.29 -3.11 -3.53
N LYS A 65 -16.16 -4.23 -2.82
CA LYS A 65 -17.29 -4.97 -2.26
C LYS A 65 -18.15 -4.12 -1.31
N TYR A 66 -17.52 -3.23 -0.54
CA TYR A 66 -18.18 -2.42 0.47
C TYR A 66 -18.45 -0.98 0.03
N ALA A 67 -17.90 -0.55 -1.10
CA ALA A 67 -18.03 0.83 -1.58
C ALA A 67 -19.48 1.25 -1.87
N GLY A 68 -20.34 0.29 -2.27
CA GLY A 68 -21.75 0.55 -2.57
C GLY A 68 -22.64 0.72 -1.34
N THR A 69 -22.31 0.09 -0.22
CA THR A 69 -23.15 0.06 0.99
C THR A 69 -22.60 0.93 2.13
N GLY A 70 -21.28 1.04 2.26
CA GLY A 70 -20.62 1.72 3.38
C GLY A 70 -19.99 3.06 3.05
N GLY A 71 -20.06 3.52 1.79
CA GLY A 71 -19.47 4.81 1.41
C GLY A 71 -17.95 4.86 1.44
N VAL A 72 -17.26 3.76 1.78
CA VAL A 72 -15.80 3.69 1.85
C VAL A 72 -15.16 3.91 0.47
N ARG A 73 -14.02 4.59 0.45
CA ARG A 73 -13.27 4.91 -0.76
C ARG A 73 -11.79 4.54 -0.59
N LEU A 74 -11.14 4.23 -1.71
CA LEU A 74 -9.70 4.10 -1.77
C LEU A 74 -9.10 5.50 -1.89
N GLY A 75 -8.44 5.98 -0.84
CA GLY A 75 -7.75 7.27 -0.82
C GLY A 75 -6.52 7.28 -1.73
N GLY A 76 -5.84 6.15 -1.82
CA GLY A 76 -4.71 5.96 -2.71
C GLY A 76 -3.72 4.92 -2.23
N LEU A 77 -2.63 4.76 -3.00
CA LEU A 77 -1.51 3.89 -2.67
C LEU A 77 -0.37 4.71 -2.03
N ILE A 78 0.31 4.12 -1.09
CA ILE A 78 1.54 4.63 -0.49
C ILE A 78 2.60 3.56 -0.73
N CYS A 79 3.65 3.87 -1.49
CA CYS A 79 4.75 2.94 -1.69
C CYS A 79 5.82 3.14 -0.63
N ASN A 80 6.08 2.13 0.18
CA ASN A 80 7.18 2.06 1.12
C ASN A 80 8.34 1.31 0.46
N GLU A 81 9.35 2.02 0.00
CA GLU A 81 10.42 1.52 -0.85
C GLU A 81 11.14 0.29 -0.27
N ARG A 82 11.31 -0.72 -1.11
CA ARG A 82 12.15 -1.91 -0.86
C ARG A 82 13.37 -1.97 -1.76
N GLN A 83 13.55 -0.95 -2.62
CA GLN A 83 14.64 -0.88 -3.61
C GLN A 83 14.55 -1.99 -4.66
N THR A 84 13.33 -2.33 -5.06
CA THR A 84 13.09 -3.21 -6.20
C THR A 84 13.21 -2.43 -7.51
N ASP A 85 13.43 -3.15 -8.62
CA ASP A 85 13.59 -2.53 -9.93
C ASP A 85 12.34 -1.74 -10.34
N ARG A 86 12.54 -0.47 -10.76
CA ARG A 86 11.49 0.43 -11.25
C ARG A 86 10.28 0.57 -10.31
N GLU A 87 10.51 0.49 -9.02
CA GLU A 87 9.47 0.39 -7.99
C GLU A 87 8.45 1.53 -8.03
N LEU A 88 8.91 2.77 -8.20
CA LEU A 88 8.03 3.94 -8.29
C LEU A 88 7.11 3.86 -9.52
N ASP A 89 7.69 3.61 -10.70
CA ASP A 89 6.94 3.53 -11.96
C ASP A 89 5.89 2.42 -11.90
N LEU A 90 6.26 1.27 -11.33
CA LEU A 90 5.38 0.12 -11.16
C LEU A 90 4.22 0.45 -10.24
N ALA A 91 4.48 1.07 -9.10
CA ALA A 91 3.46 1.46 -8.13
C ALA A 91 2.51 2.53 -8.70
N GLU A 92 3.03 3.51 -9.44
CA GLU A 92 2.21 4.51 -10.14
C GLU A 92 1.34 3.90 -11.23
N THR A 93 1.88 2.92 -11.98
CA THR A 93 1.12 2.23 -13.02
C THR A 93 0.01 1.37 -12.42
N LEU A 94 0.29 0.64 -11.33
CA LEU A 94 -0.74 -0.09 -10.61
C LEU A 94 -1.84 0.85 -10.11
N ALA A 95 -1.47 1.99 -9.51
CA ALA A 95 -2.45 2.96 -9.02
C ALA A 95 -3.41 3.39 -10.14
N LYS A 96 -2.88 3.72 -11.33
CA LYS A 96 -3.68 4.08 -12.50
C LYS A 96 -4.59 2.93 -12.95
N ARG A 97 -4.07 1.70 -13.04
CA ARG A 97 -4.84 0.53 -13.48
C ARG A 97 -6.00 0.21 -12.55
N ILE A 98 -5.82 0.33 -11.24
CA ILE A 98 -6.88 0.09 -10.26
C ILE A 98 -7.75 1.32 -9.98
N ASN A 99 -7.69 2.36 -10.81
CA ASN A 99 -8.47 3.59 -10.70
C ASN A 99 -8.24 4.34 -9.39
N THR A 100 -6.99 4.54 -9.02
CA THR A 100 -6.61 5.36 -7.86
C THR A 100 -5.35 6.19 -8.17
N GLN A 101 -4.82 6.84 -7.15
CA GLN A 101 -3.62 7.66 -7.24
C GLN A 101 -2.51 7.15 -6.32
N MET A 102 -1.28 7.46 -6.69
CA MET A 102 -0.14 7.35 -5.77
C MET A 102 -0.11 8.59 -4.87
N ILE A 103 -0.27 8.40 -3.57
CA ILE A 103 -0.22 9.49 -2.59
C ILE A 103 1.23 9.89 -2.33
N HIS A 104 2.06 8.90 -2.03
CA HIS A 104 3.45 9.16 -1.69
C HIS A 104 4.33 7.94 -1.89
N PHE A 105 5.55 8.20 -2.33
CA PHE A 105 6.64 7.23 -2.32
C PHE A 105 7.54 7.55 -1.13
N VAL A 106 7.67 6.62 -0.20
CA VAL A 106 8.48 6.76 1.01
C VAL A 106 9.83 6.08 0.75
N PRO A 107 10.91 6.84 0.55
CA PRO A 107 12.22 6.26 0.32
C PRO A 107 12.70 5.42 1.50
N ARG A 108 13.47 4.37 1.22
CA ARG A 108 14.08 3.54 2.25
C ARG A 108 15.28 4.24 2.87
N ASP A 109 15.26 4.40 4.19
CA ASP A 109 16.38 4.96 4.96
C ASP A 109 16.63 4.11 6.22
N ASN A 110 17.89 3.81 6.51
CA ASN A 110 18.28 3.05 7.69
C ASN A 110 18.03 3.80 9.01
N ILE A 111 17.75 5.10 8.95
CA ILE A 111 17.36 5.88 10.12
C ILE A 111 16.10 5.34 10.80
N VAL A 112 15.21 4.70 10.02
CA VAL A 112 14.00 4.02 10.52
C VAL A 112 14.42 2.95 11.53
N GLN A 113 15.32 2.04 11.13
CA GLN A 113 15.84 0.99 12.02
C GLN A 113 16.53 1.57 13.26
N HIS A 114 17.28 2.66 13.11
CA HIS A 114 17.95 3.31 14.25
C HIS A 114 16.94 3.91 15.25
N ALA A 115 15.82 4.44 14.76
CA ALA A 115 14.74 4.97 15.59
C ALA A 115 14.00 3.81 16.33
N GLU A 116 13.69 2.73 15.61
CA GLU A 116 13.04 1.54 16.15
C GLU A 116 13.84 0.92 17.31
N LEU A 117 15.15 0.77 17.14
CA LEU A 117 16.04 0.28 18.21
C LEU A 117 15.99 1.15 19.50
N ARG A 118 15.59 2.40 19.36
CA ARG A 118 15.39 3.35 20.47
C ARG A 118 13.95 3.46 20.93
N ARG A 119 13.04 2.69 20.33
CA ARG A 119 11.59 2.75 20.58
C ARG A 119 11.02 4.14 20.37
N GLN A 120 11.49 4.84 19.34
CA GLN A 120 11.08 6.17 18.95
C GLN A 120 10.60 6.17 17.52
N THR A 121 9.72 7.09 17.17
CA THR A 121 9.44 7.38 15.77
C THR A 121 10.64 8.13 15.15
N VAL A 122 10.78 8.10 13.83
CA VAL A 122 11.83 8.87 13.14
C VAL A 122 11.72 10.36 13.45
N ILE A 123 10.48 10.87 13.55
CA ILE A 123 10.22 12.28 13.87
C ILE A 123 10.70 12.65 15.27
N GLN A 124 10.60 11.74 16.23
CA GLN A 124 11.12 11.93 17.59
C GLN A 124 12.64 11.79 17.65
N TYR A 125 13.17 10.75 16.95
CA TYR A 125 14.58 10.42 16.99
C TYR A 125 15.46 11.45 16.27
N LYS A 126 15.06 11.85 15.05
CA LYS A 126 15.80 12.79 14.23
C LYS A 126 14.87 13.67 13.41
N PRO A 127 14.25 14.69 14.05
CA PRO A 127 13.19 15.50 13.46
C PRO A 127 13.61 16.25 12.19
N ASP A 128 14.90 16.56 12.03
CA ASP A 128 15.44 17.32 10.89
C ASP A 128 15.97 16.42 9.77
N SER A 129 15.76 15.09 9.84
CA SER A 129 16.17 14.18 8.79
C SER A 129 15.25 14.26 7.56
N ASN A 130 15.80 13.91 6.39
CA ASN A 130 15.01 13.78 5.17
C ASN A 130 13.83 12.82 5.36
N GLN A 131 14.05 11.69 6.04
CA GLN A 131 13.00 10.71 6.31
C GLN A 131 11.87 11.29 7.19
N ALA A 132 12.20 12.12 8.16
CA ALA A 132 11.17 12.82 8.95
C ALA A 132 10.40 13.83 8.10
N ALA A 133 11.05 14.47 7.13
CA ALA A 133 10.39 15.34 6.16
C ALA A 133 9.45 14.56 5.24
N GLU A 134 9.84 13.37 4.76
CA GLU A 134 8.98 12.49 3.95
C GLU A 134 7.70 12.09 4.71
N TYR A 135 7.81 11.71 5.97
CA TYR A 135 6.62 11.38 6.77
C TYR A 135 5.69 12.57 7.02
N ARG A 136 6.25 13.79 7.18
CA ARG A 136 5.42 15.00 7.29
C ARG A 136 4.73 15.33 5.96
N GLN A 137 5.42 15.15 4.83
CA GLN A 137 4.82 15.31 3.51
C GLN A 137 3.70 14.30 3.27
N LEU A 138 3.92 13.03 3.63
CA LEU A 138 2.89 12.00 3.57
C LEU A 138 1.65 12.39 4.38
N ALA A 139 1.83 12.82 5.63
CA ALA A 139 0.72 13.24 6.48
C ALA A 139 -0.04 14.44 5.88
N THR A 140 0.69 15.41 5.33
CA THR A 140 0.10 16.58 4.65
C THR A 140 -0.71 16.16 3.41
N LYS A 141 -0.19 15.22 2.61
CA LYS A 141 -0.87 14.72 1.41
C LYS A 141 -2.14 13.93 1.76
N ILE A 142 -2.10 13.09 2.79
CA ILE A 142 -3.27 12.36 3.29
C ILE A 142 -4.35 13.35 3.75
N HIS A 143 -3.98 14.34 4.56
CA HIS A 143 -4.91 15.36 5.04
C HIS A 143 -5.54 16.16 3.88
N ALA A 144 -4.74 16.58 2.90
CA ALA A 144 -5.22 17.32 1.73
C ALA A 144 -6.05 16.47 0.76
N ASN A 145 -6.01 15.15 0.88
CA ASN A 145 -6.74 14.20 0.03
C ASN A 145 -8.16 13.93 0.55
N GLY A 146 -8.51 14.35 1.74
CA GLY A 146 -9.80 14.07 2.36
C GLY A 146 -10.98 14.29 1.42
N GLY A 147 -11.85 13.28 1.30
CA GLY A 147 -13.01 13.27 0.41
C GLY A 147 -12.73 13.05 -1.08
N LYS A 148 -11.48 12.84 -1.49
CA LYS A 148 -11.08 12.62 -2.92
C LYS A 148 -10.88 11.15 -3.28
N GLY A 149 -11.17 10.24 -2.36
CA GLY A 149 -11.04 8.81 -2.60
C GLY A 149 -11.94 8.30 -3.73
N THR A 150 -11.49 7.27 -4.42
CA THR A 150 -12.17 6.65 -5.57
C THR A 150 -12.77 5.29 -5.20
N ILE A 151 -13.68 4.79 -6.03
CA ILE A 151 -14.05 3.37 -6.04
C ILE A 151 -13.00 2.67 -6.90
N PRO A 152 -12.23 1.74 -6.34
CA PRO A 152 -11.20 1.05 -7.10
C PRO A 152 -11.79 0.14 -8.17
N THR A 153 -11.01 -0.09 -9.23
CA THR A 153 -11.26 -1.09 -10.26
C THR A 153 -10.16 -2.15 -10.18
N PRO A 154 -10.32 -3.18 -9.34
CA PRO A 154 -9.29 -4.21 -9.20
C PRO A 154 -9.03 -4.93 -10.52
N ILE A 155 -7.77 -5.28 -10.75
CA ILE A 155 -7.34 -6.02 -11.94
C ILE A 155 -7.37 -7.53 -11.73
N THR A 156 -7.40 -8.29 -12.82
CA THR A 156 -7.29 -9.75 -12.79
C THR A 156 -5.86 -10.18 -12.46
N MET A 157 -5.65 -11.46 -12.22
CA MET A 157 -4.30 -12.00 -12.01
C MET A 157 -3.46 -11.91 -13.29
N GLU A 158 -4.06 -12.19 -14.44
CA GLU A 158 -3.45 -12.06 -15.75
C GLU A 158 -2.98 -10.62 -16.03
N GLU A 159 -3.83 -9.64 -15.79
CA GLU A 159 -3.46 -8.21 -15.94
C GLU A 159 -2.34 -7.78 -14.97
N LEU A 160 -2.24 -8.41 -13.80
CA LEU A 160 -1.14 -8.16 -12.86
C LEU A 160 0.16 -8.81 -13.37
N GLU A 161 0.10 -10.01 -13.92
CA GLU A 161 1.22 -10.70 -14.54
C GLU A 161 1.72 -9.91 -15.78
N ASP A 162 0.81 -9.45 -16.63
CA ASP A 162 1.13 -8.58 -17.76
C ASP A 162 1.85 -7.31 -17.31
N LEU A 163 1.41 -6.70 -16.22
CA LEU A 163 2.10 -5.54 -15.65
C LEU A 163 3.54 -5.88 -15.26
N LEU A 164 3.78 -7.01 -14.62
CA LEU A 164 5.12 -7.45 -14.23
C LEU A 164 6.01 -7.78 -15.44
N LEU A 165 5.41 -8.34 -16.51
CA LEU A 165 6.10 -8.58 -17.79
C LEU A 165 6.50 -7.27 -18.48
N GLU A 166 5.61 -6.28 -18.56
CA GLU A 166 5.89 -4.95 -19.12
C GLU A 166 7.06 -4.25 -18.42
N PHE A 167 7.19 -4.46 -17.13
CA PHE A 167 8.27 -3.88 -16.33
C PHE A 167 9.56 -4.72 -16.35
N GLY A 168 9.54 -5.89 -16.99
CA GLY A 168 10.68 -6.82 -17.04
C GLY A 168 11.02 -7.47 -15.70
N ILE A 169 10.08 -7.44 -14.74
CA ILE A 169 10.23 -8.05 -13.41
C ILE A 169 9.95 -9.55 -13.50
N MET A 170 8.96 -9.93 -14.31
CA MET A 170 8.65 -11.30 -14.67
C MET A 170 9.15 -11.57 -16.10
N LYS A 171 9.55 -12.78 -16.38
CA LYS A 171 9.92 -13.22 -17.72
C LYS A 171 8.81 -14.08 -18.28
N SER A 172 8.54 -13.94 -19.57
CA SER A 172 7.67 -14.90 -20.25
C SER A 172 8.28 -16.30 -20.24
N ASP A 173 7.45 -17.33 -20.40
CA ASP A 173 7.91 -18.73 -20.44
C ASP A 173 8.97 -18.93 -21.53
N ASP A 174 8.82 -18.29 -22.69
CA ASP A 174 9.78 -18.33 -23.80
C ASP A 174 11.13 -17.71 -23.40
N GLN A 175 11.12 -16.58 -22.68
CA GLN A 175 12.34 -15.93 -22.20
C GLN A 175 13.04 -16.75 -21.11
N ALA A 176 12.28 -17.35 -20.21
CA ALA A 176 12.79 -18.24 -19.17
C ALA A 176 13.44 -19.50 -19.78
N LEU A 177 12.80 -20.09 -20.77
CA LEU A 177 13.32 -21.26 -21.49
C LEU A 177 14.61 -20.92 -22.24
N ALA A 178 14.63 -19.82 -22.99
CA ALA A 178 15.82 -19.37 -23.72
C ALA A 178 17.02 -19.13 -22.81
N GLU A 179 16.82 -18.57 -21.61
CA GLU A 179 17.89 -18.40 -20.64
C GLU A 179 18.39 -19.72 -20.04
N LEU A 180 17.50 -20.69 -19.85
CA LEU A 180 17.88 -22.01 -19.37
C LEU A 180 18.77 -22.72 -20.39
N GLU A 181 18.35 -22.72 -21.66
CA GLU A 181 19.12 -23.28 -22.77
C GLU A 181 20.50 -22.60 -22.94
N ALA A 182 20.55 -21.25 -22.81
CA ALA A 182 21.80 -20.53 -22.87
C ALA A 182 22.75 -20.87 -21.71
N LYS A 183 22.19 -21.07 -20.49
CA LYS A 183 22.99 -21.50 -19.33
C LYS A 183 23.51 -22.93 -19.45
N GLU A 184 22.74 -23.82 -20.04
CA GLU A 184 23.16 -25.21 -20.31
C GLU A 184 24.27 -25.24 -21.37
N ALA A 185 24.11 -24.46 -22.46
CA ALA A 185 25.15 -24.35 -23.49
C ALA A 185 26.48 -23.75 -22.97
N ALA A 186 26.41 -22.85 -22.00
CA ALA A 186 27.63 -22.27 -21.39
C ALA A 186 28.32 -23.20 -20.37
N ARG A 187 27.68 -24.30 -19.98
CA ARG A 187 28.22 -25.30 -19.06
C ARG A 187 28.78 -26.53 -19.77
N ALA A 188 28.51 -26.69 -21.07
CA ALA A 188 29.03 -27.74 -21.93
C ALA A 188 30.33 -27.36 -22.60
#